data_5d4f9556c53e0720c2b0aed7fed9d7c9
#
_entry.id   5d4f9556c53e0720c2b0aed7fed9d7c9
#
_cell.length_a   1.000
_cell.length_b   1.000
_cell.length_c   1.000
_cell.angle_alpha   90.00
_cell.angle_beta   90.00
_cell.angle_gamma   90.00
#
_symmetry.space_group_name_H-M   'P 1'
#
loop_
_entity.id
_entity.type
_entity.pdbx_description
1 polymer ?
#
loop_
_entity_poly.entity_id
_entity_poly.type
_entity_poly.pdbx_seq_one_letter_code
_entity_poly.pdbx_strand_id
1 'polypeptide(L)'
;MPIHQKVNVPIIRVEDFLNQSSMRVVQSILEGSSADFLSAYYRPELFFPHVEGRTKEEAIFNLCTQIDRVMPLPQGFYSAVLKREELARTDFCPLVAFPHAYKVLSENTFVAVGILDEPIRWVENDVQVLLLISIADGEHPELQKFYLSITSFMQDTARVKSLIQCRDYPWFMRLLCGENGGSRENKTQKQNSKTQKEYESL
;
A
#
# COMPACT_ATOMS: atom_id res chain seq x y z
N MET A 1 -36.80 -21.37 10.20
CA MET A 1 -35.39 -21.61 10.59
C MET A 1 -34.51 -20.89 9.56
N PRO A 2 -33.77 -19.82 9.89
CA PRO A 2 -32.88 -19.18 8.94
C PRO A 2 -31.61 -20.03 8.80
N ILE A 3 -31.30 -20.37 7.56
CA ILE A 3 -30.07 -21.05 7.15
C ILE A 3 -28.92 -20.00 7.32
N HIS A 4 -28.07 -20.24 8.30
CA HIS A 4 -26.80 -19.49 8.38
C HIS A 4 -25.94 -19.90 7.19
N GLN A 5 -25.99 -19.12 6.11
CA GLN A 5 -24.93 -19.13 5.11
C GLN A 5 -23.63 -18.69 5.79
N LYS A 6 -22.73 -19.64 5.98
CA LYS A 6 -21.33 -19.33 6.30
C LYS A 6 -20.76 -18.59 5.10
N VAL A 7 -20.65 -17.28 5.20
CA VAL A 7 -19.87 -16.48 4.25
C VAL A 7 -18.42 -16.92 4.42
N ASN A 8 -17.97 -17.73 3.50
CA ASN A 8 -16.58 -18.18 3.44
C ASN A 8 -15.77 -17.04 2.79
N VAL A 9 -15.41 -16.02 3.56
CA VAL A 9 -14.43 -15.03 3.10
C VAL A 9 -13.12 -15.78 2.94
N PRO A 10 -12.56 -15.86 1.73
CA PRO A 10 -11.26 -16.50 1.57
C PRO A 10 -10.25 -15.69 2.40
N ILE A 11 -9.79 -16.28 3.51
CA ILE A 11 -8.62 -15.77 4.23
C ILE A 11 -7.45 -16.04 3.29
N ILE A 12 -7.10 -15.07 2.47
CA ILE A 12 -5.92 -15.13 1.63
C ILE A 12 -4.76 -15.11 2.62
N ARG A 13 -4.12 -16.25 2.79
CA ARG A 13 -2.90 -16.35 3.59
C ARG A 13 -1.80 -15.70 2.77
N VAL A 14 -1.35 -14.55 3.21
CA VAL A 14 -0.21 -13.84 2.62
C VAL A 14 1.02 -14.76 2.52
N GLU A 15 1.13 -15.72 3.41
CA GLU A 15 2.15 -16.79 3.41
C GLU A 15 2.20 -17.59 2.10
N ASP A 16 1.06 -17.78 1.44
CA ASP A 16 0.99 -18.50 0.16
C ASP A 16 1.61 -17.71 -1.01
N PHE A 17 1.75 -16.39 -0.86
CA PHE A 17 2.37 -15.50 -1.85
C PHE A 17 3.85 -15.19 -1.58
N LEU A 18 4.38 -15.53 -0.41
CA LEU A 18 5.74 -15.19 0.00
C LEU A 18 6.81 -16.15 -0.53
N ASN A 19 6.46 -17.14 -1.36
CA ASN A 19 7.40 -18.10 -1.89
C ASN A 19 8.24 -17.49 -3.04
N GLN A 20 9.59 -17.56 -2.92
CA GLN A 20 10.55 -16.98 -3.88
C GLN A 20 10.34 -17.40 -5.35
N SER A 21 9.76 -18.58 -5.60
CA SER A 21 9.43 -19.03 -6.95
C SER A 21 8.31 -18.22 -7.61
N SER A 22 7.41 -17.65 -6.80
CA SER A 22 6.32 -16.79 -7.26
C SER A 22 6.83 -15.40 -7.66
N MET A 23 7.94 -14.92 -7.09
CA MET A 23 8.44 -13.56 -7.33
C MET A 23 8.88 -13.30 -8.78
N ARG A 24 9.44 -14.29 -9.47
CA ARG A 24 9.81 -14.15 -10.90
C ARG A 24 8.60 -14.09 -11.82
N VAL A 25 7.55 -14.84 -11.49
CA VAL A 25 6.26 -14.81 -12.21
C VAL A 25 5.56 -13.47 -11.94
N VAL A 26 5.64 -12.98 -10.70
CA VAL A 26 5.14 -11.66 -10.29
C VAL A 26 5.79 -10.53 -11.09
N GLN A 27 7.11 -10.53 -11.19
CA GLN A 27 7.86 -9.53 -11.95
C GLN A 27 7.40 -9.50 -13.42
N SER A 28 7.27 -10.66 -14.07
CA SER A 28 6.79 -10.77 -15.46
C SER A 28 5.33 -10.30 -15.64
N ILE A 29 4.47 -10.51 -14.63
CA ILE A 29 3.07 -10.04 -14.67
C ILE A 29 3.00 -8.54 -14.46
N LEU A 30 3.83 -7.97 -13.58
CA LEU A 30 3.86 -6.53 -13.29
C LEU A 30 4.46 -5.72 -14.45
N GLU A 31 5.47 -6.25 -15.14
CA GLU A 31 6.07 -5.63 -16.34
C GLU A 31 5.06 -5.50 -17.50
N GLY A 32 4.01 -6.33 -17.53
CA GLY A 32 2.90 -6.24 -18.49
C GLY A 32 1.65 -5.51 -17.99
N SER A 33 1.63 -5.07 -16.72
CA SER A 33 0.47 -4.39 -16.13
C SER A 33 0.61 -2.88 -16.34
N SER A 34 -0.32 -2.27 -17.09
CA SER A 34 -0.34 -0.83 -17.26
C SER A 34 -0.61 -0.13 -15.93
N ALA A 35 -0.03 1.06 -15.74
CA ALA A 35 -0.29 1.94 -14.59
C ALA A 35 -1.80 2.21 -14.38
N ASP A 36 -2.59 2.12 -15.46
CA ASP A 36 -4.04 2.32 -15.47
C ASP A 36 -4.77 1.30 -14.59
N PHE A 37 -4.31 0.05 -14.55
CA PHE A 37 -4.90 -0.97 -13.68
C PHE A 37 -4.72 -0.64 -12.19
N LEU A 38 -3.51 -0.23 -11.80
CA LEU A 38 -3.22 0.10 -10.40
C LEU A 38 -3.96 1.36 -9.94
N SER A 39 -4.19 2.32 -10.82
CA SER A 39 -4.91 3.57 -10.51
C SER A 39 -6.37 3.34 -10.09
N ALA A 40 -6.99 2.22 -10.48
CA ALA A 40 -8.33 1.85 -10.04
C ALA A 40 -8.41 1.56 -8.53
N TYR A 41 -7.33 1.03 -7.95
CA TYR A 41 -7.25 0.67 -6.52
C TYR A 41 -6.54 1.71 -5.67
N TYR A 42 -5.53 2.37 -6.23
CA TYR A 42 -4.72 3.38 -5.57
C TYR A 42 -5.05 4.75 -6.13
N ARG A 43 -5.87 5.48 -5.43
CA ARG A 43 -6.33 6.80 -5.86
C ARG A 43 -5.55 7.91 -5.14
N PRO A 44 -5.19 9.02 -5.83
CA PRO A 44 -4.41 10.09 -5.21
C PRO A 44 -5.07 10.71 -3.98
N GLU A 45 -6.42 10.79 -3.97
CA GLU A 45 -7.19 11.31 -2.84
C GLU A 45 -7.18 10.37 -1.61
N LEU A 46 -6.73 9.12 -1.74
CA LEU A 46 -6.53 8.16 -0.67
C LEU A 46 -5.06 7.98 -0.28
N PHE A 47 -4.22 8.92 -0.66
CA PHE A 47 -2.83 8.99 -0.27
C PHE A 47 -2.62 10.07 0.78
N PHE A 48 -2.25 9.68 1.99
CA PHE A 48 -2.11 10.55 3.16
C PHE A 48 -0.65 10.58 3.61
N PRO A 49 0.12 11.60 3.19
CA PRO A 49 1.56 11.69 3.47
C PRO A 49 1.87 11.96 4.94
N HIS A 50 0.87 12.36 5.73
CA HIS A 50 0.99 12.68 7.15
C HIS A 50 -0.16 12.05 7.93
N VAL A 51 0.14 11.02 8.71
CA VAL A 51 -0.80 10.38 9.63
C VAL A 51 -0.18 10.39 11.02
N GLU A 52 -0.90 10.95 11.98
CA GLU A 52 -0.50 10.94 13.38
C GLU A 52 -0.93 9.63 14.05
N GLY A 53 -0.20 9.21 15.08
CA GLY A 53 -0.55 8.08 15.94
C GLY A 53 0.65 7.60 16.72
N ARG A 54 0.44 7.27 17.99
CA ARG A 54 1.46 6.70 18.89
C ARG A 54 1.22 5.22 19.14
N THR A 55 0.00 4.77 18.87
CA THR A 55 -0.41 3.37 18.95
C THR A 55 -1.03 2.94 17.64
N LYS A 56 -1.11 1.65 17.43
CA LYS A 56 -1.76 1.03 16.28
C LYS A 56 -3.21 1.52 16.14
N GLU A 57 -3.94 1.56 17.24
CA GLU A 57 -5.34 1.96 17.30
C GLU A 57 -5.52 3.43 16.91
N GLU A 58 -4.68 4.33 17.44
CA GLU A 58 -4.67 5.75 17.08
C GLU A 58 -4.35 5.96 15.61
N ALA A 59 -3.33 5.28 15.08
CA ALA A 59 -2.92 5.37 13.69
C ALA A 59 -4.03 4.93 12.73
N ILE A 60 -4.70 3.80 13.02
CA ILE A 60 -5.84 3.32 12.24
C ILE A 60 -7.02 4.29 12.36
N PHE A 61 -7.32 4.81 13.56
CA PHE A 61 -8.39 5.77 13.77
C PHE A 61 -8.18 7.06 12.97
N ASN A 62 -6.97 7.62 13.04
CA ASN A 62 -6.64 8.86 12.35
C ASN A 62 -6.66 8.68 10.82
N LEU A 63 -6.15 7.55 10.32
CA LEU A 63 -6.23 7.23 8.90
C LEU A 63 -7.68 7.05 8.44
N CYS A 64 -8.51 6.30 9.17
CA CYS A 64 -9.94 6.16 8.87
C CYS A 64 -10.65 7.52 8.88
N THR A 65 -10.32 8.40 9.82
CA THR A 65 -10.88 9.76 9.91
C THR A 65 -10.50 10.61 8.69
N GLN A 66 -9.27 10.49 8.19
CA GLN A 66 -8.83 11.20 6.98
C GLN A 66 -9.53 10.65 5.73
N ILE A 67 -9.68 9.32 5.63
CA ILE A 67 -10.43 8.68 4.54
C ILE A 67 -11.90 9.13 4.55
N ASP A 68 -12.55 9.14 5.70
CA ASP A 68 -13.97 9.47 5.83
C ASP A 68 -14.30 10.91 5.37
N ARG A 69 -13.33 11.82 5.44
CA ARG A 69 -13.47 13.20 4.92
C ARG A 69 -13.48 13.27 3.39
N VAL A 70 -12.88 12.29 2.73
CA VAL A 70 -12.73 12.22 1.26
C VAL A 70 -13.75 11.28 0.64
N MET A 71 -13.98 10.17 1.32
CA MET A 71 -14.89 9.11 0.91
C MET A 71 -15.53 8.49 2.14
N PRO A 72 -16.87 8.61 2.31
CA PRO A 72 -17.56 8.07 3.46
C PRO A 72 -17.28 6.57 3.67
N LEU A 73 -16.80 6.22 4.85
CA LEU A 73 -16.59 4.83 5.23
C LEU A 73 -17.89 4.19 5.73
N PRO A 74 -18.10 2.90 5.46
CA PRO A 74 -19.25 2.18 5.99
C PRO A 74 -19.30 2.21 7.52
N GLN A 75 -20.51 2.25 8.07
CA GLN A 75 -20.70 2.18 9.52
C GLN A 75 -20.01 0.96 10.12
N GLY A 76 -19.20 1.17 11.14
CA GLY A 76 -18.46 0.12 11.84
C GLY A 76 -17.20 -0.35 11.13
N PHE A 77 -16.76 0.31 10.05
CA PHE A 77 -15.54 -0.06 9.34
C PHE A 77 -14.31 -0.04 10.25
N TYR A 78 -14.06 1.04 10.98
CA TYR A 78 -12.96 1.13 11.94
C TYR A 78 -12.99 0.00 12.97
N SER A 79 -14.15 -0.27 13.58
CA SER A 79 -14.29 -1.35 14.57
C SER A 79 -14.01 -2.72 13.95
N ALA A 80 -14.36 -2.92 12.68
CA ALA A 80 -14.09 -4.16 11.97
C ALA A 80 -12.60 -4.33 11.64
N VAL A 81 -11.89 -3.24 11.38
CA VAL A 81 -10.43 -3.25 11.19
C VAL A 81 -9.75 -3.58 12.51
N LEU A 82 -10.12 -2.93 13.62
CA LEU A 82 -9.55 -3.25 14.94
C LEU A 82 -9.80 -4.72 15.32
N LYS A 83 -11.01 -5.22 15.07
CA LYS A 83 -11.32 -6.62 15.33
C LYS A 83 -10.43 -7.57 14.53
N ARG A 84 -10.07 -7.20 13.29
CA ARG A 84 -9.14 -7.97 12.46
C ARG A 84 -7.73 -7.96 13.05
N GLU A 85 -7.27 -6.83 13.56
CA GLU A 85 -5.97 -6.67 14.21
C GLU A 85 -5.83 -7.49 15.51
N GLU A 86 -6.96 -7.70 16.23
CA GLU A 86 -7.00 -8.58 17.39
C GLU A 86 -6.87 -10.07 17.01
N LEU A 87 -7.39 -10.49 15.86
CA LEU A 87 -7.40 -11.87 15.42
C LEU A 87 -6.06 -12.33 14.88
N ALA A 88 -5.34 -11.47 14.17
CA ALA A 88 -4.01 -11.76 13.66
C ALA A 88 -3.31 -10.45 13.27
N ARG A 89 -1.99 -10.43 13.42
CA ARG A 89 -1.15 -9.29 13.04
C ARG A 89 -1.23 -9.00 11.54
N THR A 90 -0.95 -7.76 11.15
CA THR A 90 -0.89 -7.32 9.74
C THR A 90 0.46 -6.69 9.37
N ASP A 91 1.43 -6.67 10.28
CA ASP A 91 2.80 -6.18 10.11
C ASP A 91 3.76 -7.30 9.68
N PHE A 92 3.52 -7.93 8.54
CA PHE A 92 4.34 -9.06 8.07
C PHE A 92 5.72 -8.65 7.53
N CYS A 93 5.88 -7.39 7.12
CA CYS A 93 7.13 -6.84 6.62
C CYS A 93 7.58 -5.65 7.46
N PRO A 94 8.88 -5.41 7.59
CA PRO A 94 9.38 -4.22 8.26
C PRO A 94 8.82 -2.94 7.66
N LEU A 95 8.48 -1.98 8.49
CA LEU A 95 7.98 -0.65 8.15
C LEU A 95 6.56 -0.59 7.58
N VAL A 96 5.91 -1.72 7.26
CA VAL A 96 4.58 -1.74 6.63
C VAL A 96 3.60 -2.60 7.40
N ALA A 97 2.40 -2.07 7.62
CA ALA A 97 1.23 -2.85 8.00
C ALA A 97 0.12 -2.68 6.95
N PHE A 98 -0.73 -3.71 6.80
CA PHE A 98 -1.89 -3.63 5.91
C PHE A 98 -3.19 -4.00 6.65
N PRO A 99 -3.66 -3.10 7.51
CA PRO A 99 -4.91 -3.26 8.20
C PRO A 99 -6.08 -3.36 7.22
N HIS A 100 -7.05 -4.22 7.54
CA HIS A 100 -8.27 -4.42 6.75
C HIS A 100 -9.40 -4.91 7.64
N ALA A 101 -10.65 -4.74 7.21
CA ALA A 101 -11.78 -5.23 7.98
C ALA A 101 -11.85 -6.77 7.95
N TYR A 102 -12.26 -7.40 9.07
CA TYR A 102 -12.42 -8.86 9.15
C TYR A 102 -13.60 -9.40 8.33
N LYS A 103 -14.43 -8.52 7.79
CA LYS A 103 -15.60 -8.84 6.97
C LYS A 103 -15.77 -7.79 5.89
N VAL A 104 -16.45 -8.15 4.81
CA VAL A 104 -16.83 -7.22 3.76
C VAL A 104 -17.86 -6.22 4.31
N LEU A 105 -17.59 -4.95 4.18
CA LEU A 105 -18.46 -3.84 4.60
C LEU A 105 -18.67 -2.82 3.49
N SER A 106 -17.74 -2.74 2.53
CA SER A 106 -17.74 -1.73 1.48
C SER A 106 -18.20 -2.31 0.15
N GLU A 107 -18.87 -1.50 -0.65
CA GLU A 107 -19.18 -1.79 -2.05
C GLU A 107 -18.00 -1.53 -2.98
N ASN A 108 -16.92 -0.91 -2.47
CA ASN A 108 -15.75 -0.54 -3.25
C ASN A 108 -14.49 -1.21 -2.72
N THR A 109 -13.67 -1.71 -3.64
CA THR A 109 -12.30 -2.14 -3.36
C THR A 109 -11.38 -0.93 -3.53
N PHE A 110 -10.60 -0.61 -2.49
CA PHE A 110 -9.61 0.46 -2.52
C PHE A 110 -8.46 0.20 -1.55
N VAL A 111 -7.36 0.91 -1.75
CA VAL A 111 -6.28 1.03 -0.77
C VAL A 111 -6.08 2.49 -0.40
N ALA A 112 -6.14 2.77 0.89
CA ALA A 112 -5.66 4.04 1.42
C ALA A 112 -4.22 3.86 1.90
N VAL A 113 -3.34 4.74 1.46
CA VAL A 113 -1.93 4.76 1.83
C VAL A 113 -1.72 5.86 2.87
N GLY A 114 -1.33 5.47 4.08
CA GLY A 114 -0.99 6.41 5.15
C GLY A 114 0.50 6.31 5.49
N ILE A 115 1.19 7.45 5.59
CA ILE A 115 2.58 7.50 6.05
C ILE A 115 2.58 8.17 7.41
N LEU A 116 2.97 7.40 8.45
CA LEU A 116 3.09 7.92 9.80
C LEU A 116 4.25 8.93 9.88
N ASP A 117 4.06 9.98 10.67
CA ASP A 117 5.11 10.96 10.88
C ASP A 117 6.32 10.34 11.58
N GLU A 118 6.07 9.47 12.56
CA GLU A 118 7.07 8.68 13.26
C GLU A 118 6.72 7.19 13.20
N PRO A 119 7.72 6.29 13.16
CA PRO A 119 7.46 4.86 13.21
C PRO A 119 6.89 4.48 14.59
N ILE A 120 5.94 3.55 14.60
CA ILE A 120 5.34 3.02 15.84
C ILE A 120 5.50 1.52 15.93
N ARG A 121 5.62 0.98 17.12
CA ARG A 121 5.58 -0.46 17.35
C ARG A 121 4.18 -1.00 17.07
N TRP A 122 4.07 -1.90 16.06
CA TRP A 122 2.78 -2.51 15.70
C TRP A 122 2.51 -3.78 16.54
N VAL A 123 3.07 -4.89 16.14
CA VAL A 123 3.11 -6.15 16.93
C VAL A 123 4.56 -6.65 16.97
N GLU A 124 5.12 -7.07 15.83
CA GLU A 124 6.50 -7.55 15.73
C GLU A 124 7.45 -6.56 15.06
N ASN A 125 6.91 -5.67 14.22
CA ASN A 125 7.69 -4.70 13.46
C ASN A 125 7.39 -3.27 13.91
N ASP A 126 8.35 -2.38 13.68
CA ASP A 126 8.12 -0.95 13.68
C ASP A 126 7.55 -0.57 12.32
N VAL A 127 6.38 0.09 12.32
CA VAL A 127 5.59 0.41 11.14
C VAL A 127 5.56 1.91 10.92
N GLN A 128 5.74 2.36 9.68
CA GLN A 128 5.61 3.75 9.28
C GLN A 128 4.73 3.92 8.04
N VAL A 129 4.44 2.86 7.30
CA VAL A 129 3.50 2.88 6.16
C VAL A 129 2.31 1.99 6.45
N LEU A 130 1.12 2.55 6.33
CA LEU A 130 -0.15 1.84 6.44
C LEU A 130 -0.76 1.68 5.04
N LEU A 131 -1.07 0.45 4.68
CA LEU A 131 -1.86 0.13 3.48
C LEU A 131 -3.22 -0.37 3.96
N LEU A 132 -4.15 0.55 4.25
CA LEU A 132 -5.48 0.20 4.70
C LEU A 132 -6.33 -0.26 3.53
N ILE A 133 -6.74 -1.53 3.56
CA ILE A 133 -7.41 -2.19 2.45
C ILE A 133 -8.89 -2.36 2.75
N SER A 134 -9.73 -1.98 1.81
CA SER A 134 -11.14 -2.34 1.73
C SER A 134 -11.37 -3.22 0.51
N ILE A 135 -12.10 -4.32 0.69
CA ILE A 135 -12.43 -5.26 -0.39
C ILE A 135 -13.95 -5.32 -0.50
N ALA A 136 -14.46 -5.08 -1.71
CA ALA A 136 -15.86 -5.24 -2.03
C ALA A 136 -16.24 -6.74 -2.13
N ASP A 137 -17.53 -7.04 -2.02
CA ASP A 137 -18.06 -8.38 -2.29
C ASP A 137 -18.04 -8.67 -3.80
N GLY A 138 -17.80 -9.92 -4.17
CA GLY A 138 -17.82 -10.38 -5.54
C GLY A 138 -16.51 -10.99 -6.04
N GLU A 139 -16.51 -11.44 -7.30
CA GLU A 139 -15.34 -11.95 -7.98
C GLU A 139 -14.57 -10.78 -8.61
N HIS A 140 -13.32 -10.63 -8.22
CA HIS A 140 -12.41 -9.65 -8.78
C HIS A 140 -11.26 -10.36 -9.48
N PRO A 141 -11.34 -10.64 -10.79
CA PRO A 141 -10.31 -11.42 -11.50
C PRO A 141 -8.93 -10.79 -11.46
N GLU A 142 -8.88 -9.47 -11.26
CA GLU A 142 -7.60 -8.73 -11.17
C GLU A 142 -7.07 -8.58 -9.75
N LEU A 143 -7.81 -9.07 -8.75
CA LEU A 143 -7.41 -8.97 -7.34
C LEU A 143 -6.05 -9.67 -7.08
N GLN A 144 -5.73 -10.72 -7.83
CA GLN A 144 -4.45 -11.39 -7.76
C GLN A 144 -3.30 -10.44 -8.14
N LYS A 145 -3.41 -9.68 -9.23
CA LYS A 145 -2.40 -8.69 -9.66
C LYS A 145 -2.23 -7.60 -8.62
N PHE A 146 -3.35 -7.15 -8.06
CA PHE A 146 -3.37 -6.18 -6.97
C PHE A 146 -2.58 -6.67 -5.75
N TYR A 147 -2.84 -7.89 -5.25
CA TYR A 147 -2.10 -8.46 -4.13
C TYR A 147 -0.61 -8.64 -4.45
N LEU A 148 -0.28 -9.02 -5.68
CA LEU A 148 1.11 -9.16 -6.12
C LEU A 148 1.85 -7.82 -6.08
N SER A 149 1.23 -6.73 -6.51
CA SER A 149 1.83 -5.38 -6.48
C SER A 149 2.13 -4.93 -5.05
N ILE A 150 1.17 -5.10 -4.14
CA ILE A 150 1.35 -4.79 -2.71
C ILE A 150 2.48 -5.63 -2.11
N THR A 151 2.43 -6.94 -2.32
CA THR A 151 3.40 -7.87 -1.72
C THR A 151 4.82 -7.58 -2.22
N SER A 152 4.99 -7.33 -3.52
CA SER A 152 6.28 -6.94 -4.10
C SER A 152 6.81 -5.64 -3.50
N PHE A 153 5.95 -4.62 -3.35
CA PHE A 153 6.32 -3.35 -2.73
C PHE A 153 6.74 -3.52 -1.27
N MET A 154 5.93 -4.23 -0.47
CA MET A 154 6.16 -4.40 0.97
C MET A 154 7.44 -5.16 1.29
N GLN A 155 7.83 -6.12 0.45
CA GLN A 155 9.04 -6.92 0.65
C GLN A 155 10.33 -6.15 0.32
N ASP A 156 10.24 -5.09 -0.47
CA ASP A 156 11.38 -4.24 -0.80
C ASP A 156 11.52 -3.08 0.19
N THR A 157 12.25 -3.31 1.27
CA THR A 157 12.49 -2.30 2.30
C THR A 157 13.13 -1.01 1.75
N ALA A 158 13.90 -1.09 0.66
CA ALA A 158 14.50 0.11 0.04
C ALA A 158 13.43 0.98 -0.62
N ARG A 159 12.46 0.37 -1.31
CA ARG A 159 11.30 1.07 -1.88
C ARG A 159 10.44 1.70 -0.80
N VAL A 160 10.15 0.96 0.28
CA VAL A 160 9.38 1.47 1.41
C VAL A 160 10.06 2.68 2.05
N LYS A 161 11.36 2.61 2.31
CA LYS A 161 12.15 3.75 2.82
C LYS A 161 12.14 4.94 1.87
N SER A 162 12.24 4.69 0.57
CA SER A 162 12.16 5.73 -0.45
C SER A 162 10.80 6.44 -0.44
N LEU A 163 9.70 5.70 -0.26
CA LEU A 163 8.37 6.28 -0.09
C LEU A 163 8.28 7.14 1.16
N ILE A 164 8.77 6.64 2.31
CA ILE A 164 8.77 7.37 3.58
C ILE A 164 9.52 8.71 3.46
N GLN A 165 10.60 8.75 2.71
CA GLN A 165 11.38 9.97 2.49
C GLN A 165 10.69 10.96 1.54
N CYS A 166 10.11 10.45 0.45
CA CYS A 166 9.53 11.31 -0.59
C CYS A 166 8.09 11.73 -0.29
N ARG A 167 7.30 10.87 0.36
CA ARG A 167 5.89 11.08 0.73
C ARG A 167 5.03 11.61 -0.44
N ASP A 168 5.25 11.08 -1.64
CA ASP A 168 4.68 11.59 -2.88
C ASP A 168 3.90 10.48 -3.63
N TYR A 169 2.64 10.76 -3.99
CA TYR A 169 1.79 9.77 -4.66
C TYR A 169 2.32 9.33 -6.04
N PRO A 170 2.72 10.21 -6.96
CA PRO A 170 3.34 9.79 -8.21
C PRO A 170 4.58 8.91 -8.01
N TRP A 171 5.36 9.17 -6.97
CA TRP A 171 6.52 8.33 -6.62
C TRP A 171 6.09 6.96 -6.11
N PHE A 172 5.07 6.91 -5.23
CA PHE A 172 4.49 5.64 -4.77
C PHE A 172 4.03 4.76 -5.93
N MET A 173 3.30 5.33 -6.91
CA MET A 173 2.84 4.59 -8.08
C MET A 173 4.00 4.02 -8.90
N ARG A 174 5.10 4.75 -9.08
CA ARG A 174 6.31 4.25 -9.75
C ARG A 174 6.98 3.11 -8.98
N LEU A 175 7.04 3.22 -7.65
CA LEU A 175 7.58 2.16 -6.80
C LEU A 175 6.75 0.88 -6.89
N LEU A 176 5.42 0.98 -6.97
CA LEU A 176 4.52 -0.14 -7.20
C LEU A 176 4.75 -0.83 -8.56
N CYS A 177 5.05 -0.04 -9.62
CA CYS A 177 5.36 -0.53 -10.95
C CYS A 177 6.78 -1.13 -11.07
N GLY A 178 7.53 -1.20 -9.98
CA GLY A 178 8.85 -1.84 -9.97
C GLY A 178 10.03 -0.90 -10.27
N GLU A 179 9.82 0.41 -10.33
CA GLU A 179 10.93 1.35 -10.40
C GLU A 179 11.75 1.30 -9.10
N ASN A 180 13.07 1.12 -9.25
CA ASN A 180 13.96 1.14 -8.10
C ASN A 180 14.15 2.57 -7.60
N GLY A 181 14.12 2.77 -6.27
CA GLY A 181 14.35 4.04 -5.59
C GLY A 181 15.76 4.64 -5.74
N GLY A 182 16.40 4.42 -6.89
CA GLY A 182 17.70 4.98 -7.25
C GLY A 182 17.59 6.48 -7.49
N SER A 183 18.28 7.21 -6.64
CA SER A 183 18.55 8.64 -6.56
C SER A 183 18.11 9.53 -7.73
N ARG A 184 17.25 10.49 -7.44
CA ARG A 184 16.97 11.65 -8.30
C ARG A 184 18.22 12.50 -8.63
N GLU A 185 19.39 12.22 -8.02
CA GLU A 185 20.57 13.09 -8.09
C GLU A 185 21.31 13.09 -9.44
N ASN A 186 21.06 12.15 -10.37
CA ASN A 186 21.92 12.01 -11.55
C ASN A 186 21.36 12.53 -12.88
N LYS A 187 20.11 13.02 -12.96
CA LYS A 187 19.59 13.56 -14.24
C LYS A 187 19.77 15.07 -14.39
N THR A 188 19.75 15.83 -13.29
CA THR A 188 19.91 17.31 -13.35
C THR A 188 21.37 17.72 -13.53
N GLN A 189 22.34 16.95 -12.99
CA GLN A 189 23.75 17.25 -13.19
C GLN A 189 24.27 16.92 -14.60
N LYS A 190 23.71 15.91 -15.27
CA LYS A 190 24.09 15.60 -16.66
C LYS A 190 23.58 16.61 -17.69
N GLN A 191 22.48 17.29 -17.43
CA GLN A 191 22.01 18.37 -18.31
C GLN A 191 22.81 19.65 -18.14
N ASN A 192 23.16 20.03 -16.91
CA ASN A 192 23.98 21.23 -16.65
C ASN A 192 25.42 21.09 -17.14
N SER A 193 26.00 19.90 -17.09
CA SER A 193 27.37 19.68 -17.60
C SER A 193 27.46 19.63 -19.14
N LYS A 194 26.37 19.36 -19.83
CA LYS A 194 26.32 19.44 -21.32
C LYS A 194 26.20 20.87 -21.80
N THR A 195 25.39 21.68 -21.14
CA THR A 195 25.18 23.10 -21.51
C THR A 195 26.44 23.94 -21.23
N GLN A 196 27.18 23.61 -20.16
CA GLN A 196 28.40 24.34 -19.81
C GLN A 196 29.57 24.06 -20.77
N LYS A 197 29.64 22.84 -21.33
CA LYS A 197 30.68 22.50 -22.34
C LYS A 197 30.39 23.08 -23.73
N GLU A 198 29.15 23.40 -24.05
CA GLU A 198 28.81 24.08 -25.31
C GLU A 198 29.08 25.58 -25.28
N TYR A 199 29.11 26.22 -24.09
CA TYR A 199 29.45 27.64 -23.93
C TYR A 199 30.97 27.91 -23.86
N GLU A 200 31.81 26.91 -23.55
CA GLU A 200 33.26 27.07 -23.50
C GLU A 200 33.94 26.75 -24.84
N SER A 201 33.17 26.37 -25.88
CA SER A 201 33.68 26.03 -27.23
C SER A 201 33.27 27.04 -28.32
N LEU A 202 32.80 28.21 -27.94
CA LEU A 202 32.53 29.37 -28.81
C LEU A 202 33.47 30.52 -28.43
#